data_30babedddc71e95dff0fe0584fa610d6
#
_entry.id   30babedddc71e95dff0fe0584fa610d6
#
_cell.length_a   1.000
_cell.length_b   1.000
_cell.length_c   1.000
_cell.angle_alpha   90.00
_cell.angle_beta   90.00
_cell.angle_gamma   90.00
#
_symmetry.space_group_name_H-M   'P 1'
#
loop_
_entity.id
_entity.type
_entity.pdbx_description
1 polymer ?
#
loop_
_entity_poly.entity_id
_entity_poly.type
_entity_poly.pdbx_seq_one_letter_code
_entity_poly.pdbx_strand_id
1 'polypeptide(L)'
;MIARMPRVTAGDGALPEHEASNRRPVLLAVAVVTATVLPAFLTGGLAVQVRGELGSGAAALGLSVAAFFVSSALASAVMGRLVERIGAHRGMRLAALGSAASLLGVALLAASWAGLVACLVLGGLANAASHPATNLSLAREVPAGRQGLSFGVKQSAIPAATLLAGLAVPTIALTFGWRWAFAGAAALALAVAFLVPAGTPGSVVRQPQKAREKDARTGPLFLLALGIGLGSAAATPLGTFLVESSVAAGLPAETAGLLLASGSAANIVVRVAFGRIADGMSGGRLLLVAAMLAVGIAGFGMLATGEAALILPGALLAFAAGWGWPGLFNFAVVKTSPGAPAAATGITQTGASGGAAVGPLVFGLVAEVASYDVAWLVCTTIALGALVAILTGRRLLLRDRRLASPGGSLDGRASHETARGDRGA
;
A
#
# COMPACT_ATOMS: atom_id res chain seq x y z
N MET A 1 -9.46 45.70 52.89
CA MET A 1 -10.06 44.43 52.48
C MET A 1 -9.18 43.89 51.34
N ILE A 2 -8.15 43.10 51.68
CA ILE A 2 -7.09 42.65 50.76
C ILE A 2 -7.46 41.23 50.36
N ALA A 3 -7.79 41.04 49.06
CA ALA A 3 -8.12 39.73 48.49
C ALA A 3 -6.83 38.91 48.31
N ARG A 4 -6.79 37.71 48.92
CA ARG A 4 -5.72 36.71 48.77
C ARG A 4 -5.84 35.99 47.41
N MET A 5 -4.79 36.08 46.58
CA MET A 5 -4.60 35.21 45.41
C MET A 5 -4.31 33.77 45.85
N PRO A 6 -4.86 32.74 45.20
CA PRO A 6 -4.51 31.34 45.46
C PRO A 6 -3.12 31.04 44.89
N ARG A 7 -2.29 30.35 45.67
CA ARG A 7 -0.99 29.81 45.28
C ARG A 7 -1.21 28.69 44.23
N VAL A 8 -0.56 28.84 43.08
CA VAL A 8 -0.37 27.76 42.12
C VAL A 8 0.67 26.79 42.68
N THR A 9 0.24 25.62 43.08
CA THR A 9 1.13 24.50 43.39
C THR A 9 1.69 23.93 42.12
N ALA A 10 3.03 23.87 41.99
CA ALA A 10 3.72 23.12 40.97
C ALA A 10 3.37 21.64 41.11
N GLY A 11 2.56 21.12 40.19
CA GLY A 11 2.24 19.71 40.13
C GLY A 11 3.33 18.99 39.33
N ASP A 12 3.80 17.90 39.93
CA ASP A 12 4.80 16.96 39.41
C ASP A 12 4.62 16.63 37.93
N GLY A 13 5.73 16.74 37.18
CA GLY A 13 5.83 16.33 35.79
C GLY A 13 5.85 14.82 35.61
N ALA A 14 4.74 14.16 35.90
CA ALA A 14 4.49 12.83 35.40
C ALA A 14 4.06 12.95 33.93
N LEU A 15 4.90 12.51 33.00
CA LEU A 15 4.54 12.35 31.59
C LEU A 15 3.27 11.48 31.52
N PRO A 16 2.23 11.87 30.81
CA PRO A 16 0.97 11.14 30.85
C PRO A 16 1.15 9.75 30.26
N GLU A 17 0.86 8.71 31.04
CA GLU A 17 0.79 7.29 30.65
C GLU A 17 -0.10 7.04 29.41
N HIS A 18 -0.87 8.03 28.97
CA HIS A 18 -1.70 7.99 27.77
C HIS A 18 -0.93 8.02 26.45
N GLU A 19 0.36 8.40 26.40
CA GLU A 19 1.11 8.41 25.15
C GLU A 19 1.61 7.01 24.72
N ALA A 20 1.89 6.13 25.68
CA ALA A 20 2.30 4.76 25.39
C ALA A 20 1.14 3.90 24.84
N SER A 21 -0.11 4.19 25.23
CA SER A 21 -1.32 3.44 24.85
C SER A 21 -1.67 3.55 23.35
N ASN A 22 -1.26 4.63 22.66
CA ASN A 22 -1.67 4.90 21.29
C ASN A 22 -0.80 4.22 20.21
N ARG A 23 0.36 3.66 20.56
CA ARG A 23 1.29 3.03 19.57
C ARG A 23 0.95 1.57 19.32
N ARG A 24 0.42 0.87 20.31
CA ARG A 24 0.15 -0.58 20.25
C ARG A 24 -0.80 -0.97 19.10
N PRO A 25 -1.96 -0.33 18.87
CA PRO A 25 -2.85 -0.65 17.76
C PRO A 25 -2.18 -0.46 16.39
N VAL A 26 -1.35 0.58 16.25
CA VAL A 26 -0.63 0.85 15.00
C VAL A 26 0.44 -0.21 14.74
N LEU A 27 1.23 -0.59 15.74
CA LEU A 27 2.24 -1.64 15.64
C LEU A 27 1.61 -3.00 15.32
N LEU A 28 0.50 -3.34 15.98
CA LEU A 28 -0.24 -4.57 15.68
C LEU A 28 -0.80 -4.55 14.26
N ALA A 29 -1.33 -3.42 13.79
CA ALA A 29 -1.82 -3.30 12.42
C ALA A 29 -0.69 -3.49 11.40
N VAL A 30 0.49 -2.90 11.62
CA VAL A 30 1.68 -3.12 10.78
C VAL A 30 2.09 -4.59 10.81
N ALA A 31 2.22 -5.19 12.00
CA ALA A 31 2.65 -6.57 12.16
C ALA A 31 1.70 -7.57 11.45
N VAL A 32 0.37 -7.39 11.62
CA VAL A 32 -0.63 -8.25 10.97
C VAL A 32 -0.59 -8.10 9.46
N VAL A 33 -0.55 -6.87 8.93
CA VAL A 33 -0.49 -6.69 7.47
C VAL A 33 0.83 -7.21 6.91
N THR A 34 1.97 -6.98 7.57
CA THR A 34 3.26 -7.55 7.18
C THR A 34 3.19 -9.08 7.12
N ALA A 35 2.71 -9.71 8.19
CA ALA A 35 2.59 -11.17 8.25
C ALA A 35 1.69 -11.72 7.14
N THR A 36 0.59 -11.02 6.79
CA THR A 36 -0.38 -11.53 5.80
C THR A 36 0.02 -11.30 4.35
N VAL A 37 0.91 -10.36 4.03
CA VAL A 37 1.43 -10.21 2.66
C VAL A 37 2.77 -10.96 2.45
N LEU A 38 3.39 -11.42 3.54
CA LEU A 38 4.67 -12.12 3.50
C LEU A 38 4.67 -13.38 2.61
N PRO A 39 3.60 -14.22 2.53
CA PRO A 39 3.58 -15.36 1.62
C PRO A 39 3.89 -15.00 0.17
N ALA A 40 3.30 -13.92 -0.35
CA ALA A 40 3.52 -13.48 -1.72
C ALA A 40 4.95 -12.96 -1.94
N PHE A 41 5.45 -12.12 -1.03
CA PHE A 41 6.76 -11.50 -1.20
C PHE A 41 7.93 -12.42 -0.84
N LEU A 42 7.76 -13.39 0.08
CA LEU A 42 8.75 -14.45 0.27
C LEU A 42 8.87 -15.33 -0.98
N THR A 43 7.75 -15.65 -1.64
CA THR A 43 7.78 -16.40 -2.89
C THR A 43 8.59 -15.65 -3.95
N GLY A 44 8.44 -14.32 -4.06
CA GLY A 44 9.23 -13.50 -4.96
C GLY A 44 10.69 -13.35 -4.55
N GLY A 45 10.96 -13.04 -3.27
CA GLY A 45 12.32 -12.88 -2.75
C GLY A 45 13.16 -14.17 -2.85
N LEU A 46 12.51 -15.32 -2.73
CA LEU A 46 13.13 -16.66 -2.80
C LEU A 46 12.89 -17.35 -4.16
N ALA A 47 12.51 -16.57 -5.19
CA ALA A 47 12.12 -17.09 -6.50
C ALA A 47 13.19 -17.98 -7.13
N VAL A 48 14.46 -17.62 -7.02
CA VAL A 48 15.59 -18.39 -7.58
C VAL A 48 15.61 -19.80 -7.01
N GLN A 49 15.49 -19.97 -5.68
CA GLN A 49 15.53 -21.26 -5.01
C GLN A 49 14.24 -22.04 -5.23
N VAL A 50 13.09 -21.37 -5.11
CA VAL A 50 11.76 -22.00 -5.30
C VAL A 50 11.60 -22.54 -6.71
N ARG A 51 11.94 -21.73 -7.71
CA ARG A 51 11.86 -22.14 -9.13
C ARG A 51 12.86 -23.21 -9.49
N GLY A 52 14.09 -23.12 -8.95
CA GLY A 52 15.11 -24.13 -9.16
C GLY A 52 14.69 -25.51 -8.67
N GLU A 53 13.96 -25.59 -7.54
CA GLU A 53 13.48 -26.85 -6.98
C GLU A 53 12.19 -27.34 -7.63
N LEU A 54 11.24 -26.44 -7.93
CA LEU A 54 9.93 -26.82 -8.50
C LEU A 54 9.93 -26.93 -10.03
N GLY A 55 11.04 -26.62 -10.71
CA GLY A 55 11.17 -26.70 -12.16
C GLY A 55 10.21 -25.77 -12.91
N SER A 56 9.95 -24.57 -12.39
CA SER A 56 8.92 -23.66 -12.93
C SER A 56 9.51 -22.44 -13.64
N GLY A 57 8.77 -21.85 -14.58
CA GLY A 57 9.13 -20.64 -15.33
C GLY A 57 8.79 -19.33 -14.60
N ALA A 58 9.16 -18.18 -15.19
CA ALA A 58 8.85 -16.86 -14.66
C ALA A 58 7.34 -16.56 -14.71
N ALA A 59 6.64 -17.02 -15.77
CA ALA A 59 5.19 -16.91 -15.87
C ALA A 59 4.49 -17.59 -14.71
N ALA A 60 4.99 -18.77 -14.34
CA ALA A 60 4.46 -19.52 -13.22
C ALA A 60 4.65 -18.78 -11.88
N LEU A 61 5.78 -18.15 -11.63
CA LEU A 61 6.00 -17.30 -10.47
C LEU A 61 5.01 -16.11 -10.46
N GLY A 62 4.88 -15.43 -11.61
CA GLY A 62 3.93 -14.33 -11.76
C GLY A 62 2.48 -14.76 -11.49
N LEU A 63 2.08 -15.93 -12.01
CA LEU A 63 0.75 -16.53 -11.77
C LEU A 63 0.51 -16.82 -10.29
N SER A 64 1.51 -17.32 -9.56
CA SER A 64 1.39 -17.60 -8.13
C SER A 64 1.08 -16.34 -7.33
N VAL A 65 1.86 -15.31 -7.55
CA VAL A 65 1.66 -14.03 -6.85
C VAL A 65 0.36 -13.37 -7.29
N ALA A 66 0.01 -13.48 -8.57
CA ALA A 66 -1.29 -13.03 -9.07
C ALA A 66 -2.45 -13.78 -8.38
N ALA A 67 -2.36 -15.11 -8.24
CA ALA A 67 -3.38 -15.92 -7.57
C ALA A 67 -3.59 -15.48 -6.10
N PHE A 68 -2.51 -15.13 -5.39
CA PHE A 68 -2.60 -14.56 -4.05
C PHE A 68 -3.40 -13.24 -4.05
N PHE A 69 -3.06 -12.28 -4.91
CA PHE A 69 -3.75 -10.99 -4.94
C PHE A 69 -5.18 -11.08 -5.48
N VAL A 70 -5.43 -11.94 -6.46
CA VAL A 70 -6.79 -12.20 -6.98
C VAL A 70 -7.68 -12.81 -5.90
N SER A 71 -7.21 -13.85 -5.21
CA SER A 71 -7.98 -14.48 -4.11
C SER A 71 -8.24 -13.49 -2.97
N SER A 72 -7.27 -12.63 -2.66
CA SER A 72 -7.45 -11.55 -1.70
C SER A 72 -8.50 -10.55 -2.15
N ALA A 73 -8.48 -10.11 -3.40
CA ALA A 73 -9.43 -9.16 -3.94
C ALA A 73 -10.86 -9.72 -3.95
N LEU A 74 -11.04 -10.94 -4.45
CA LEU A 74 -12.34 -11.61 -4.54
C LEU A 74 -12.97 -11.87 -3.15
N ALA A 75 -12.15 -12.22 -2.16
CA ALA A 75 -12.62 -12.49 -0.81
C ALA A 75 -12.84 -11.22 0.02
N SER A 76 -12.34 -10.05 -0.40
CA SER A 76 -12.32 -8.83 0.42
C SER A 76 -13.69 -8.39 0.90
N ALA A 77 -14.72 -8.44 0.05
CA ALA A 77 -16.08 -8.06 0.42
C ALA A 77 -16.71 -9.01 1.46
N VAL A 78 -16.44 -10.31 1.33
CA VAL A 78 -16.93 -11.34 2.25
C VAL A 78 -16.21 -11.23 3.59
N MET A 79 -14.87 -11.10 3.55
CA MET A 79 -14.04 -10.95 4.75
C MET A 79 -14.31 -9.64 5.48
N GLY A 80 -14.61 -8.54 4.76
CA GLY A 80 -15.04 -7.30 5.38
C GLY A 80 -16.30 -7.48 6.23
N ARG A 81 -17.34 -8.10 5.67
CA ARG A 81 -18.59 -8.40 6.41
C ARG A 81 -18.35 -9.37 7.58
N LEU A 82 -17.47 -10.35 7.41
CA LEU A 82 -17.11 -11.26 8.49
C LEU A 82 -16.44 -10.51 9.63
N VAL A 83 -15.46 -9.65 9.33
CA VAL A 83 -14.74 -8.82 10.31
C VAL A 83 -15.68 -7.86 11.04
N GLU A 84 -16.65 -7.27 10.36
CA GLU A 84 -17.68 -6.44 11.01
C GLU A 84 -18.49 -7.23 12.06
N ARG A 85 -18.76 -8.52 11.80
CA ARG A 85 -19.51 -9.40 12.72
C ARG A 85 -18.67 -9.89 13.91
N ILE A 86 -17.41 -10.33 13.64
CA ILE A 86 -16.56 -10.94 14.66
C ILE A 86 -15.71 -9.92 15.46
N GLY A 87 -15.57 -8.70 14.91
CA GLY A 87 -14.79 -7.61 15.49
C GLY A 87 -13.33 -7.57 15.02
N ALA A 88 -12.67 -6.41 15.20
CA ALA A 88 -11.32 -6.12 14.70
C ALA A 88 -10.27 -7.14 15.18
N HIS A 89 -10.15 -7.37 16.49
CA HIS A 89 -9.12 -8.23 17.05
C HIS A 89 -9.25 -9.70 16.61
N ARG A 90 -10.49 -10.24 16.56
CA ARG A 90 -10.73 -11.60 16.04
C ARG A 90 -10.42 -11.67 14.54
N GLY A 91 -10.76 -10.63 13.78
CA GLY A 91 -10.41 -10.52 12.36
C GLY A 91 -8.89 -10.49 12.14
N MET A 92 -8.15 -9.75 12.96
CA MET A 92 -6.69 -9.70 12.90
C MET A 92 -6.05 -11.07 13.25
N ARG A 93 -6.58 -11.77 14.27
CA ARG A 93 -6.14 -13.15 14.61
C ARG A 93 -6.43 -14.13 13.47
N LEU A 94 -7.64 -14.10 12.91
CA LEU A 94 -8.02 -14.95 11.78
C LEU A 94 -7.06 -14.73 10.59
N ALA A 95 -6.75 -13.47 10.26
CA ALA A 95 -5.82 -13.13 9.19
C ALA A 95 -4.41 -13.66 9.48
N ALA A 96 -3.89 -13.45 10.69
CA ALA A 96 -2.55 -13.91 11.07
C ALA A 96 -2.44 -15.44 11.11
N LEU A 97 -3.44 -16.14 11.64
CA LEU A 97 -3.50 -17.60 11.68
C LEU A 97 -3.64 -18.20 10.27
N GLY A 98 -4.49 -17.62 9.42
CA GLY A 98 -4.63 -18.06 8.03
C GLY A 98 -3.33 -17.85 7.23
N SER A 99 -2.61 -16.75 7.48
CA SER A 99 -1.29 -16.53 6.87
C SER A 99 -0.25 -17.53 7.40
N ALA A 100 -0.25 -17.80 8.70
CA ALA A 100 0.63 -18.83 9.28
C ALA A 100 0.38 -20.22 8.66
N ALA A 101 -0.90 -20.58 8.46
CA ALA A 101 -1.26 -21.82 7.80
C ALA A 101 -0.79 -21.86 6.34
N SER A 102 -0.93 -20.75 5.59
CA SER A 102 -0.40 -20.60 4.24
C SER A 102 1.12 -20.79 4.19
N LEU A 103 1.85 -20.05 5.04
CA LEU A 103 3.30 -20.10 5.12
C LEU A 103 3.82 -21.50 5.52
N LEU A 104 3.19 -22.12 6.51
CA LEU A 104 3.51 -23.48 6.95
C LEU A 104 3.17 -24.50 5.85
N GLY A 105 2.04 -24.30 5.15
CA GLY A 105 1.68 -25.10 3.98
C GLY A 105 2.74 -25.03 2.89
N VAL A 106 3.26 -23.83 2.59
CA VAL A 106 4.37 -23.68 1.63
C VAL A 106 5.62 -24.41 2.12
N ALA A 107 5.99 -24.27 3.40
CA ALA A 107 7.17 -24.91 3.97
C ALA A 107 7.13 -26.44 3.91
N LEU A 108 5.96 -27.04 4.16
CA LEU A 108 5.81 -28.47 4.36
C LEU A 108 5.23 -29.21 3.15
N LEU A 109 4.32 -28.56 2.39
CA LEU A 109 3.48 -29.23 1.40
C LEU A 109 3.76 -28.78 -0.05
N ALA A 110 4.51 -27.70 -0.28
CA ALA A 110 4.81 -27.22 -1.63
C ALA A 110 5.89 -28.08 -2.31
N ALA A 111 5.54 -29.33 -2.63
CA ALA A 111 6.37 -30.24 -3.41
C ALA A 111 6.13 -30.06 -4.93
N SER A 112 5.16 -29.25 -5.33
CA SER A 112 4.83 -28.96 -6.71
C SER A 112 4.38 -27.50 -6.85
N TRP A 113 4.41 -27.01 -8.07
CA TRP A 113 3.89 -25.71 -8.42
C TRP A 113 2.42 -25.51 -7.99
N ALA A 114 1.55 -26.50 -8.27
CA ALA A 114 0.13 -26.43 -7.88
C ALA A 114 -0.05 -26.36 -6.35
N GLY A 115 0.77 -27.08 -5.59
CA GLY A 115 0.78 -27.01 -4.13
C GLY A 115 1.17 -25.62 -3.62
N LEU A 116 2.18 -24.99 -4.22
CA LEU A 116 2.55 -23.62 -3.90
C LEU A 116 1.40 -22.63 -4.16
N VAL A 117 0.78 -22.69 -5.35
CA VAL A 117 -0.36 -21.83 -5.70
C VAL A 117 -1.52 -22.03 -4.72
N ALA A 118 -1.87 -23.27 -4.38
CA ALA A 118 -2.95 -23.54 -3.42
C ALA A 118 -2.67 -22.91 -2.04
N CYS A 119 -1.42 -23.01 -1.55
CA CYS A 119 -1.02 -22.37 -0.30
C CYS A 119 -1.07 -20.83 -0.41
N LEU A 120 -0.67 -20.24 -1.55
CA LEU A 120 -0.73 -18.80 -1.77
C LEU A 120 -2.18 -18.30 -1.90
N VAL A 121 -3.08 -19.04 -2.51
CA VAL A 121 -4.53 -18.74 -2.50
C VAL A 121 -5.06 -18.65 -1.07
N LEU A 122 -4.71 -19.63 -0.21
CA LEU A 122 -5.06 -19.57 1.22
C LEU A 122 -4.49 -18.30 1.89
N GLY A 123 -3.24 -17.96 1.60
CA GLY A 123 -2.61 -16.72 2.07
C GLY A 123 -3.35 -15.46 1.61
N GLY A 124 -3.81 -15.44 0.36
CA GLY A 124 -4.62 -14.34 -0.19
C GLY A 124 -5.97 -14.20 0.51
N LEU A 125 -6.66 -15.31 0.80
CA LEU A 125 -7.90 -15.30 1.59
C LEU A 125 -7.67 -14.73 2.99
N ALA A 126 -6.56 -15.09 3.63
CA ALA A 126 -6.15 -14.55 4.92
C ALA A 126 -5.85 -13.04 4.85
N ASN A 127 -5.12 -12.61 3.81
CA ASN A 127 -4.82 -11.20 3.56
C ASN A 127 -6.09 -10.36 3.36
N ALA A 128 -7.13 -10.92 2.74
CA ALA A 128 -8.42 -10.24 2.55
C ALA A 128 -9.07 -9.80 3.87
N ALA A 129 -8.86 -10.52 4.97
CA ALA A 129 -9.37 -10.16 6.30
C ALA A 129 -8.49 -9.11 7.00
N SER A 130 -7.21 -9.01 6.66
CA SER A 130 -6.23 -8.18 7.38
C SER A 130 -6.52 -6.68 7.27
N HIS A 131 -6.82 -6.19 6.06
CA HIS A 131 -7.07 -4.77 5.82
C HIS A 131 -8.33 -4.24 6.53
N PRO A 132 -9.52 -4.86 6.40
CA PRO A 132 -10.70 -4.40 7.13
C PRO A 132 -10.53 -4.52 8.66
N ALA A 133 -9.88 -5.59 9.15
CA ALA A 133 -9.66 -5.79 10.58
C ALA A 133 -8.73 -4.72 11.18
N THR A 134 -7.60 -4.45 10.54
CA THR A 134 -6.66 -3.42 11.00
C THR A 134 -7.22 -2.01 10.84
N ASN A 135 -7.97 -1.73 9.77
CA ASN A 135 -8.63 -0.44 9.60
C ASN A 135 -9.68 -0.19 10.69
N LEU A 136 -10.45 -1.22 11.03
CA LEU A 136 -11.46 -1.14 12.10
C LEU A 136 -10.82 -0.92 13.47
N SER A 137 -9.69 -1.59 13.79
CA SER A 137 -8.91 -1.36 15.02
C SER A 137 -8.39 0.08 15.07
N LEU A 138 -7.72 0.55 14.01
CA LEU A 138 -7.18 1.91 13.97
C LEU A 138 -8.27 2.98 14.09
N ALA A 139 -9.41 2.79 13.44
CA ALA A 139 -10.53 3.74 13.51
C ALA A 139 -11.17 3.83 14.89
N ARG A 140 -11.13 2.75 15.69
CA ARG A 140 -11.73 2.69 17.02
C ARG A 140 -10.77 3.06 18.15
N GLU A 141 -9.49 2.68 18.01
CA GLU A 141 -8.51 2.74 19.10
C GLU A 141 -7.55 3.94 18.99
N VAL A 142 -7.49 4.58 17.78
CA VAL A 142 -6.61 5.73 17.55
C VAL A 142 -7.44 7.03 17.51
N PRO A 143 -7.08 8.07 18.26
CA PRO A 143 -7.75 9.37 18.22
C PRO A 143 -7.79 9.97 16.81
N ALA A 144 -8.88 10.65 16.48
CA ALA A 144 -9.13 11.21 15.13
C ALA A 144 -7.99 12.08 14.60
N GLY A 145 -7.34 12.86 15.46
CA GLY A 145 -6.21 13.73 15.08
C GLY A 145 -4.91 12.98 14.72
N ARG A 146 -4.80 11.68 15.03
CA ARG A 146 -3.62 10.84 14.75
C ARG A 146 -3.89 9.70 13.75
N GLN A 147 -5.11 9.56 13.29
CA GLN A 147 -5.50 8.47 12.38
C GLN A 147 -4.76 8.55 11.03
N GLY A 148 -4.57 9.74 10.48
CA GLY A 148 -3.87 9.94 9.20
C GLY A 148 -2.46 9.37 9.22
N LEU A 149 -1.65 9.74 10.22
CA LEU A 149 -0.31 9.19 10.42
C LEU A 149 -0.34 7.67 10.65
N SER A 150 -1.30 7.17 11.45
CA SER A 150 -1.42 5.74 11.77
C SER A 150 -1.74 4.90 10.54
N PHE A 151 -2.63 5.36 9.67
CA PHE A 151 -2.91 4.72 8.39
C PHE A 151 -1.69 4.79 7.45
N GLY A 152 -0.96 5.91 7.45
CA GLY A 152 0.30 6.07 6.70
C GLY A 152 1.37 5.07 7.16
N VAL A 153 1.59 4.96 8.47
CA VAL A 153 2.54 3.99 9.05
C VAL A 153 2.13 2.55 8.74
N LYS A 154 0.83 2.24 8.81
CA LYS A 154 0.32 0.91 8.42
C LYS A 154 0.69 0.54 6.97
N GLN A 155 0.72 1.51 6.07
CA GLN A 155 1.10 1.26 4.67
C GLN A 155 2.59 0.87 4.50
N SER A 156 3.43 1.08 5.51
CA SER A 156 4.82 0.60 5.53
C SER A 156 4.92 -0.92 5.78
N ALA A 157 3.81 -1.60 6.08
CA ALA A 157 3.79 -3.06 6.24
C ALA A 157 4.18 -3.83 4.96
N ILE A 158 3.82 -3.31 3.78
CA ILE A 158 4.18 -3.93 2.49
C ILE A 158 5.69 -3.90 2.29
N PRO A 159 6.38 -2.74 2.33
CA PRO A 159 7.83 -2.73 2.23
C PRO A 159 8.54 -3.40 3.42
N ALA A 160 7.92 -3.53 4.59
CA ALA A 160 8.46 -4.35 5.66
C ALA A 160 8.46 -5.85 5.30
N ALA A 161 7.42 -6.33 4.63
CA ALA A 161 7.38 -7.72 4.16
C ALA A 161 8.44 -7.99 3.06
N THR A 162 8.61 -7.07 2.10
CA THR A 162 9.67 -7.22 1.08
C THR A 162 11.09 -7.07 1.66
N LEU A 163 11.27 -6.26 2.70
CA LEU A 163 12.53 -6.18 3.45
C LEU A 163 12.85 -7.52 4.12
N LEU A 164 11.89 -8.11 4.82
CA LEU A 164 12.06 -9.41 5.46
C LEU A 164 12.33 -10.51 4.42
N ALA A 165 11.64 -10.48 3.27
CA ALA A 165 11.89 -11.41 2.17
C ALA A 165 13.30 -11.26 1.60
N GLY A 166 13.79 -10.05 1.40
CA GLY A 166 15.15 -9.79 0.93
C GLY A 166 16.22 -10.26 1.91
N LEU A 167 16.04 -9.98 3.21
CA LEU A 167 16.96 -10.45 4.26
C LEU A 167 16.93 -11.98 4.41
N ALA A 168 15.80 -12.63 4.17
CA ALA A 168 15.67 -14.09 4.26
C ALA A 168 16.57 -14.82 3.25
N VAL A 169 16.94 -14.20 2.13
CA VAL A 169 17.85 -14.80 1.12
C VAL A 169 19.20 -15.13 1.73
N PRO A 170 20.03 -14.16 2.15
CA PRO A 170 21.36 -14.44 2.68
C PRO A 170 21.34 -15.11 4.04
N THR A 171 20.35 -14.84 4.90
CA THR A 171 20.38 -15.30 6.29
C THR A 171 19.80 -16.69 6.51
N ILE A 172 18.83 -17.10 5.69
CA ILE A 172 18.10 -18.36 5.89
C ILE A 172 18.15 -19.24 4.63
N ALA A 173 17.78 -18.69 3.47
CA ALA A 173 17.53 -19.53 2.31
C ALA A 173 18.83 -20.14 1.73
N LEU A 174 19.93 -19.39 1.72
CA LEU A 174 21.22 -19.88 1.24
C LEU A 174 21.94 -20.78 2.24
N THR A 175 21.57 -20.76 3.54
CA THR A 175 22.21 -21.53 4.61
C THR A 175 21.44 -22.80 4.97
N PHE A 176 20.12 -22.65 5.19
CA PHE A 176 19.25 -23.74 5.68
C PHE A 176 18.24 -24.22 4.62
N GLY A 177 18.11 -23.47 3.51
CA GLY A 177 17.12 -23.72 2.46
C GLY A 177 15.88 -22.83 2.59
N TRP A 178 15.24 -22.58 1.44
CA TRP A 178 14.13 -21.63 1.31
C TRP A 178 12.89 -22.00 2.14
N ARG A 179 12.63 -23.29 2.39
CA ARG A 179 11.50 -23.73 3.22
C ARG A 179 11.59 -23.24 4.65
N TRP A 180 12.80 -23.14 5.21
CA TRP A 180 13.00 -22.60 6.56
C TRP A 180 12.67 -21.11 6.68
N ALA A 181 12.80 -20.34 5.60
CA ALA A 181 12.36 -18.96 5.58
C ALA A 181 10.81 -18.87 5.71
N PHE A 182 10.08 -19.74 5.02
CA PHE A 182 8.63 -19.85 5.17
C PHE A 182 8.22 -20.36 6.56
N ALA A 183 8.91 -21.34 7.11
CA ALA A 183 8.65 -21.85 8.47
C ALA A 183 8.90 -20.75 9.53
N GLY A 184 9.98 -19.98 9.43
CA GLY A 184 10.28 -18.85 10.29
C GLY A 184 9.23 -17.74 10.18
N ALA A 185 8.78 -17.44 8.95
CA ALA A 185 7.69 -16.49 8.71
C ALA A 185 6.35 -16.99 9.28
N ALA A 186 6.07 -18.30 9.23
CA ALA A 186 4.89 -18.89 9.88
C ALA A 186 4.95 -18.72 11.40
N ALA A 187 6.10 -18.97 12.01
CA ALA A 187 6.31 -18.74 13.44
C ALA A 187 6.09 -17.25 13.82
N LEU A 188 6.59 -16.32 12.99
CA LEU A 188 6.34 -14.88 13.16
C LEU A 188 4.83 -14.57 13.07
N ALA A 189 4.12 -15.11 12.07
CA ALA A 189 2.69 -14.88 11.90
C ALA A 189 1.88 -15.47 13.09
N LEU A 190 2.28 -16.63 13.61
CA LEU A 190 1.72 -17.20 14.84
C LEU A 190 1.97 -16.29 16.04
N ALA A 191 3.20 -15.82 16.24
CA ALA A 191 3.52 -14.90 17.32
C ALA A 191 2.65 -13.62 17.24
N VAL A 192 2.49 -13.05 16.04
CA VAL A 192 1.58 -11.92 15.81
C VAL A 192 0.14 -12.26 16.20
N ALA A 193 -0.36 -13.44 15.84
CA ALA A 193 -1.71 -13.88 16.19
C ALA A 193 -1.91 -13.95 17.72
N PHE A 194 -0.91 -14.39 18.48
CA PHE A 194 -0.95 -14.42 19.96
C PHE A 194 -0.81 -13.03 20.59
N LEU A 195 -0.06 -12.12 19.98
CA LEU A 195 0.09 -10.73 20.45
C LEU A 195 -1.18 -9.89 20.29
N VAL A 196 -2.05 -10.26 19.34
CA VAL A 196 -3.35 -9.59 19.17
C VAL A 196 -4.23 -9.90 20.41
N PRO A 197 -4.78 -8.90 21.12
CA PRO A 197 -5.61 -9.12 22.30
C PRO A 197 -6.82 -10.00 22.02
N ALA A 198 -7.26 -10.80 23.02
CA ALA A 198 -8.55 -11.45 22.97
C ALA A 198 -9.61 -10.35 23.09
N GLY A 199 -10.07 -9.83 21.96
CA GLY A 199 -11.07 -8.76 21.97
C GLY A 199 -12.35 -9.22 22.65
N THR A 200 -12.88 -8.36 23.53
CA THR A 200 -14.27 -8.46 23.98
C THR A 200 -15.18 -8.44 22.76
N PRO A 201 -16.30 -9.18 22.76
CA PRO A 201 -17.31 -9.06 21.71
C PRO A 201 -17.76 -7.60 21.68
N GLY A 202 -17.17 -6.81 20.81
CA GLY A 202 -17.49 -5.40 20.68
C GLY A 202 -18.90 -5.27 20.14
N SER A 203 -19.70 -4.44 20.79
CA SER A 203 -20.96 -3.96 20.25
C SER A 203 -20.77 -3.58 18.79
N VAL A 204 -21.54 -4.21 17.93
CA VAL A 204 -21.63 -3.86 16.51
C VAL A 204 -22.22 -2.45 16.45
N VAL A 205 -21.36 -1.45 16.56
CA VAL A 205 -21.75 -0.09 16.23
C VAL A 205 -21.82 -0.06 14.69
N ARG A 206 -22.97 -0.41 14.21
CA ARG A 206 -23.36 -0.16 12.83
C ARG A 206 -23.34 1.35 12.67
N GLN A 207 -22.20 1.91 12.26
CA GLN A 207 -22.24 3.27 11.72
C GLN A 207 -23.14 3.19 10.50
N PRO A 208 -24.25 3.92 10.49
CA PRO A 208 -25.07 4.00 9.30
C PRO A 208 -24.20 4.66 8.23
N GLN A 209 -23.70 3.85 7.33
CA GLN A 209 -23.07 4.30 6.10
C GLN A 209 -24.19 4.96 5.28
N LYS A 210 -24.53 6.19 5.64
CA LYS A 210 -25.27 7.07 4.72
C LYS A 210 -24.28 7.40 3.62
N ALA A 211 -24.14 6.45 2.71
CA ALA A 211 -23.52 6.66 1.42
C ALA A 211 -24.39 7.69 0.68
N ARG A 212 -24.01 8.94 0.77
CA ARG A 212 -24.35 9.91 -0.26
C ARG A 212 -23.47 9.59 -1.47
N GLU A 213 -23.82 8.49 -2.16
CA GLU A 213 -23.15 8.06 -3.41
C GLU A 213 -23.23 9.14 -4.51
N LYS A 214 -24.07 10.15 -4.36
CA LYS A 214 -24.34 11.16 -5.41
C LYS A 214 -23.27 12.26 -5.55
N ASP A 215 -22.31 12.39 -4.63
CA ASP A 215 -21.27 13.42 -4.69
C ASP A 215 -19.88 12.93 -5.13
N ALA A 216 -19.70 11.64 -5.40
CA ALA A 216 -18.47 11.11 -5.97
C ALA A 216 -18.44 11.45 -7.46
N ARG A 217 -17.64 12.44 -7.83
CA ARG A 217 -17.38 12.80 -9.25
C ARG A 217 -16.68 11.65 -9.93
N THR A 218 -17.42 10.79 -10.63
CA THR A 218 -16.99 9.48 -11.11
C THR A 218 -15.84 9.56 -12.13
N GLY A 219 -15.83 10.54 -13.02
CA GLY A 219 -14.82 10.67 -14.07
C GLY A 219 -13.39 10.88 -13.54
N PRO A 220 -13.11 11.92 -12.74
CA PRO A 220 -11.78 12.11 -12.15
C PRO A 220 -11.34 10.97 -11.25
N LEU A 221 -12.25 10.37 -10.46
CA LEU A 221 -11.94 9.24 -9.58
C LEU A 221 -11.61 7.97 -10.37
N PHE A 222 -12.24 7.74 -11.51
CA PHE A 222 -11.90 6.62 -12.39
C PHE A 222 -10.47 6.74 -12.92
N LEU A 223 -10.05 7.93 -13.38
CA LEU A 223 -8.67 8.17 -13.81
C LEU A 223 -7.66 8.01 -12.68
N LEU A 224 -8.01 8.43 -11.46
CA LEU A 224 -7.16 8.21 -10.29
C LEU A 224 -7.08 6.71 -9.93
N ALA A 225 -8.19 5.96 -10.05
CA ALA A 225 -8.20 4.52 -9.84
C ALA A 225 -7.38 3.78 -10.89
N LEU A 226 -7.49 4.21 -12.16
CA LEU A 226 -6.63 3.70 -13.23
C LEU A 226 -5.16 4.02 -12.95
N GLY A 227 -4.85 5.24 -12.52
CA GLY A 227 -3.48 5.67 -12.21
C GLY A 227 -2.85 4.86 -11.08
N ILE A 228 -3.57 4.65 -9.96
CA ILE A 228 -3.04 3.80 -8.88
C ILE A 228 -2.98 2.33 -9.30
N GLY A 229 -3.90 1.86 -10.14
CA GLY A 229 -3.88 0.51 -10.70
C GLY A 229 -2.63 0.26 -11.55
N LEU A 230 -2.38 1.12 -12.52
CA LEU A 230 -1.18 1.04 -13.35
C LEU A 230 0.11 1.18 -12.51
N GLY A 231 0.15 2.15 -11.59
CA GLY A 231 1.31 2.30 -10.70
C GLY A 231 1.55 1.08 -9.80
N SER A 232 0.50 0.42 -9.32
CA SER A 232 0.62 -0.83 -8.57
C SER A 232 1.07 -1.99 -9.47
N ALA A 233 0.60 -2.05 -10.71
CA ALA A 233 1.02 -3.06 -11.68
C ALA A 233 2.51 -2.92 -12.03
N ALA A 234 3.03 -1.70 -12.16
CA ALA A 234 4.45 -1.46 -12.39
C ALA A 234 5.31 -1.77 -11.15
N ALA A 235 4.80 -1.49 -9.94
CA ALA A 235 5.58 -1.56 -8.71
C ALA A 235 5.60 -2.95 -8.05
N THR A 236 4.52 -3.73 -8.11
CA THR A 236 4.46 -5.05 -7.45
C THR A 236 5.54 -6.04 -7.95
N PRO A 237 5.94 -6.04 -9.24
CA PRO A 237 7.05 -6.81 -9.73
C PRO A 237 8.39 -6.57 -9.03
N LEU A 238 8.62 -5.38 -8.46
CA LEU A 238 9.83 -5.12 -7.65
C LEU A 238 9.98 -6.10 -6.49
N GLY A 239 8.88 -6.35 -5.77
CA GLY A 239 8.89 -7.32 -4.66
C GLY A 239 8.86 -8.78 -5.10
N THR A 240 8.54 -9.05 -6.38
CA THR A 240 8.37 -10.42 -6.88
C THR A 240 9.56 -10.89 -7.73
N PHE A 241 10.10 -10.01 -8.57
CA PHE A 241 11.07 -10.39 -9.60
C PHE A 241 12.43 -9.70 -9.49
N LEU A 242 12.61 -8.73 -8.57
CA LEU A 242 13.89 -8.01 -8.48
C LEU A 242 15.06 -8.97 -8.18
N VAL A 243 14.90 -9.90 -7.23
CA VAL A 243 15.98 -10.85 -6.88
C VAL A 243 16.30 -11.72 -8.08
N GLU A 244 15.30 -12.27 -8.72
CA GLU A 244 15.49 -13.17 -9.85
C GLU A 244 16.09 -12.47 -11.08
N SER A 245 15.57 -11.30 -11.45
CA SER A 245 16.11 -10.52 -12.57
C SER A 245 17.54 -10.04 -12.30
N SER A 246 17.88 -9.71 -11.05
CA SER A 246 19.24 -9.34 -10.67
C SER A 246 20.20 -10.51 -10.76
N VAL A 247 19.77 -11.73 -10.38
CA VAL A 247 20.58 -12.94 -10.54
C VAL A 247 20.74 -13.29 -12.01
N ALA A 248 19.70 -13.14 -12.81
CA ALA A 248 19.77 -13.34 -14.28
C ALA A 248 20.74 -12.35 -14.96
N ALA A 249 20.88 -11.13 -14.40
CA ALA A 249 21.87 -10.13 -14.83
C ALA A 249 23.27 -10.39 -14.27
N GLY A 250 23.52 -11.52 -13.59
CA GLY A 250 24.83 -11.95 -13.10
C GLY A 250 25.18 -11.57 -11.68
N LEU A 251 24.27 -10.97 -10.90
CA LEU A 251 24.52 -10.69 -9.48
C LEU A 251 24.41 -11.97 -8.63
N PRO A 252 25.25 -12.14 -7.60
CA PRO A 252 25.07 -13.22 -6.62
C PRO A 252 23.70 -13.11 -5.93
N ALA A 253 23.07 -14.25 -5.63
CA ALA A 253 21.74 -14.30 -4.98
C ALA A 253 21.72 -13.56 -3.63
N GLU A 254 22.82 -13.63 -2.87
CA GLU A 254 23.01 -12.88 -1.63
C GLU A 254 22.88 -11.37 -1.87
N THR A 255 23.63 -10.84 -2.86
CA THR A 255 23.60 -9.42 -3.22
C THR A 255 22.21 -9.00 -3.72
N ALA A 256 21.54 -9.83 -4.52
CA ALA A 256 20.19 -9.57 -5.01
C ALA A 256 19.17 -9.53 -3.86
N GLY A 257 19.29 -10.39 -2.84
CA GLY A 257 18.49 -10.35 -1.63
C GLY A 257 18.69 -9.07 -0.82
N LEU A 258 19.95 -8.67 -0.62
CA LEU A 258 20.30 -7.42 0.07
C LEU A 258 19.83 -6.18 -0.72
N LEU A 259 19.82 -6.26 -2.05
CA LEU A 259 19.26 -5.21 -2.91
C LEU A 259 17.75 -5.04 -2.69
N LEU A 260 17.00 -6.15 -2.63
CA LEU A 260 15.58 -6.12 -2.29
C LEU A 260 15.33 -5.53 -0.89
N ALA A 261 16.15 -5.89 0.09
CA ALA A 261 16.06 -5.36 1.45
C ALA A 261 16.36 -3.85 1.49
N SER A 262 17.44 -3.40 0.85
CA SER A 262 17.85 -1.98 0.83
C SER A 262 16.82 -1.10 0.10
N GLY A 263 16.30 -1.54 -1.04
CA GLY A 263 15.21 -0.87 -1.75
C GLY A 263 13.95 -0.74 -0.88
N SER A 264 13.60 -1.82 -0.16
CA SER A 264 12.47 -1.83 0.76
C SER A 264 12.67 -0.89 1.94
N ALA A 265 13.88 -0.83 2.51
CA ALA A 265 14.23 0.12 3.56
C ALA A 265 14.10 1.57 3.07
N ALA A 266 14.63 1.88 1.88
CA ALA A 266 14.47 3.19 1.25
C ALA A 266 12.98 3.56 1.05
N ASN A 267 12.16 2.59 0.63
CA ASN A 267 10.71 2.78 0.48
C ASN A 267 10.05 3.15 1.83
N ILE A 268 10.39 2.45 2.94
CA ILE A 268 9.86 2.76 4.28
C ILE A 268 10.24 4.20 4.67
N VAL A 269 11.51 4.57 4.51
CA VAL A 269 12.00 5.92 4.84
C VAL A 269 11.24 6.98 4.05
N VAL A 270 11.10 6.78 2.74
CA VAL A 270 10.40 7.72 1.85
C VAL A 270 8.91 7.83 2.22
N ARG A 271 8.22 6.73 2.50
CA ARG A 271 6.80 6.76 2.94
C ARG A 271 6.61 7.55 4.23
N VAL A 272 7.49 7.38 5.20
CA VAL A 272 7.42 8.11 6.48
C VAL A 272 7.74 9.59 6.27
N ALA A 273 8.79 9.91 5.49
CA ALA A 273 9.21 11.28 5.22
C ALA A 273 8.13 12.06 4.45
N PHE A 274 7.64 11.50 3.34
CA PHE A 274 6.61 12.16 2.52
C PHE A 274 5.24 12.19 3.21
N GLY A 275 4.94 11.23 4.10
CA GLY A 275 3.78 11.30 4.97
C GLY A 275 3.80 12.55 5.86
N ARG A 276 4.94 12.84 6.51
CA ARG A 276 5.14 14.05 7.34
C ARG A 276 5.07 15.33 6.51
N ILE A 277 5.74 15.36 5.35
CA ILE A 277 5.71 16.52 4.44
C ILE A 277 4.27 16.81 3.98
N ALA A 278 3.50 15.76 3.66
CA ALA A 278 2.13 15.88 3.19
C ALA A 278 1.18 16.49 4.24
N ASP A 279 1.43 16.26 5.53
CA ASP A 279 0.63 16.85 6.61
C ASP A 279 0.74 18.39 6.64
N GLY A 280 1.93 18.94 6.34
CA GLY A 280 2.17 20.39 6.25
C GLY A 280 1.72 21.05 4.94
N MET A 281 1.29 20.27 3.93
CA MET A 281 0.94 20.84 2.61
C MET A 281 -0.51 21.33 2.57
N SER A 282 -0.73 22.55 2.13
CA SER A 282 -2.07 23.10 1.84
C SER A 282 -2.69 22.57 0.54
N GLY A 283 -1.89 21.96 -0.36
CA GLY A 283 -2.33 21.42 -1.65
C GLY A 283 -1.21 20.73 -2.42
N GLY A 284 -1.41 20.39 -3.69
CA GLY A 284 -0.36 19.86 -4.57
C GLY A 284 0.05 18.40 -4.35
N ARG A 285 -0.57 17.66 -3.42
CA ARG A 285 -0.21 16.27 -3.08
C ARG A 285 -0.19 15.33 -4.29
N LEU A 286 -1.16 15.43 -5.20
CA LEU A 286 -1.17 14.63 -6.44
C LEU A 286 -0.04 15.02 -7.41
N LEU A 287 0.43 16.27 -7.38
CA LEU A 287 1.61 16.67 -8.15
C LEU A 287 2.88 16.06 -7.58
N LEU A 288 2.99 15.99 -6.26
CA LEU A 288 4.10 15.31 -5.58
C LEU A 288 4.11 13.80 -5.90
N VAL A 289 2.94 13.15 -5.92
CA VAL A 289 2.80 11.76 -6.39
C VAL A 289 3.30 11.62 -7.83
N ALA A 290 2.92 12.55 -8.71
CA ALA A 290 3.37 12.55 -10.11
C ALA A 290 4.90 12.74 -10.23
N ALA A 291 5.49 13.62 -9.41
CA ALA A 291 6.95 13.80 -9.36
C ALA A 291 7.66 12.53 -8.86
N MET A 292 7.14 11.87 -7.84
CA MET A 292 7.67 10.58 -7.38
C MET A 292 7.59 9.52 -8.47
N LEU A 293 6.46 9.40 -9.18
CA LEU A 293 6.34 8.48 -10.31
C LEU A 293 7.34 8.79 -11.43
N ALA A 294 7.56 10.06 -11.75
CA ALA A 294 8.55 10.45 -12.77
C ALA A 294 9.98 9.99 -12.39
N VAL A 295 10.36 10.13 -11.12
CA VAL A 295 11.64 9.59 -10.61
C VAL A 295 11.63 8.05 -10.62
N GLY A 296 10.53 7.43 -10.27
CA GLY A 296 10.37 5.97 -10.31
C GLY A 296 10.50 5.38 -11.72
N ILE A 297 9.99 6.08 -12.74
CA ILE A 297 10.13 5.71 -14.16
C ILE A 297 11.60 5.62 -14.55
N ALA A 298 12.43 6.58 -14.11
CA ALA A 298 13.88 6.50 -14.33
C ALA A 298 14.48 5.26 -13.66
N GLY A 299 14.03 4.92 -12.44
CA GLY A 299 14.46 3.70 -11.75
C GLY A 299 14.09 2.42 -12.51
N PHE A 300 12.84 2.29 -12.98
CA PHE A 300 12.42 1.16 -13.83
C PHE A 300 13.18 1.10 -15.16
N GLY A 301 13.44 2.27 -15.78
CA GLY A 301 14.26 2.37 -16.99
C GLY A 301 15.69 1.90 -16.78
N MET A 302 16.31 2.19 -15.63
CA MET A 302 17.64 1.66 -15.28
C MET A 302 17.61 0.13 -15.14
N LEU A 303 16.58 -0.43 -14.51
CA LEU A 303 16.41 -1.89 -14.40
C LEU A 303 16.23 -2.54 -15.79
N ALA A 304 15.58 -1.84 -16.72
CA ALA A 304 15.33 -2.33 -18.08
C ALA A 304 16.59 -2.37 -18.94
N THR A 305 17.71 -1.79 -18.54
CA THR A 305 18.97 -1.88 -19.29
C THR A 305 19.68 -3.23 -19.13
N GLY A 306 19.39 -4.00 -18.08
CA GLY A 306 20.12 -5.22 -17.73
C GLY A 306 21.55 -5.00 -17.25
N GLU A 307 22.04 -3.76 -17.22
CA GLU A 307 23.38 -3.39 -16.80
C GLU A 307 23.58 -3.52 -15.30
N ALA A 308 24.49 -4.38 -14.86
CA ALA A 308 24.73 -4.66 -13.42
C ALA A 308 25.01 -3.38 -12.61
N ALA A 309 25.71 -2.41 -13.18
CA ALA A 309 26.02 -1.13 -12.53
C ALA A 309 24.77 -0.26 -12.28
N LEU A 310 23.71 -0.42 -13.08
CA LEU A 310 22.48 0.35 -12.98
C LEU A 310 21.41 -0.33 -12.13
N ILE A 311 21.57 -1.60 -11.78
CA ILE A 311 20.59 -2.36 -10.98
C ILE A 311 20.43 -1.73 -9.60
N LEU A 312 21.51 -1.42 -8.87
CA LEU A 312 21.43 -0.84 -7.53
C LEU A 312 20.74 0.54 -7.53
N PRO A 313 21.20 1.55 -8.28
CA PRO A 313 20.53 2.84 -8.30
C PRO A 313 19.12 2.75 -8.86
N GLY A 314 18.88 1.91 -9.88
CA GLY A 314 17.57 1.65 -10.44
C GLY A 314 16.58 1.08 -9.41
N ALA A 315 16.98 0.05 -8.67
CA ALA A 315 16.17 -0.55 -7.62
C ALA A 315 15.85 0.46 -6.50
N LEU A 316 16.85 1.22 -6.03
CA LEU A 316 16.64 2.23 -4.99
C LEU A 316 15.63 3.30 -5.45
N LEU A 317 15.75 3.83 -6.65
CA LEU A 317 14.82 4.82 -7.20
C LEU A 317 13.42 4.22 -7.43
N ALA A 318 13.34 3.02 -8.00
CA ALA A 318 12.07 2.34 -8.25
C ALA A 318 11.33 2.03 -6.94
N PHE A 319 12.02 1.55 -5.89
CA PHE A 319 11.41 1.32 -4.58
C PHE A 319 11.04 2.62 -3.87
N ALA A 320 11.98 3.57 -3.78
CA ALA A 320 11.79 4.80 -3.03
C ALA A 320 10.69 5.68 -3.65
N ALA A 321 10.76 5.92 -4.94
CA ALA A 321 9.88 6.82 -5.65
C ALA A 321 8.80 6.09 -6.46
N GLY A 322 9.16 5.01 -7.18
CA GLY A 322 8.22 4.23 -8.00
C GLY A 322 7.18 3.48 -7.18
N TRP A 323 7.49 3.06 -5.96
CA TRP A 323 6.56 2.37 -5.06
C TRP A 323 6.30 3.10 -3.72
N GLY A 324 6.97 4.23 -3.44
CA GLY A 324 6.84 4.97 -2.17
C GLY A 324 5.55 5.79 -2.05
N TRP A 325 4.93 6.18 -3.13
CA TRP A 325 3.85 7.17 -3.24
C TRP A 325 2.42 6.72 -2.82
N PRO A 326 2.02 5.43 -2.71
CA PRO A 326 0.62 5.07 -2.48
C PRO A 326 0.00 5.64 -1.21
N GLY A 327 0.77 5.79 -0.13
CA GLY A 327 0.30 6.41 1.10
C GLY A 327 -0.09 7.88 0.90
N LEU A 328 0.77 8.64 0.22
CA LEU A 328 0.53 10.03 -0.16
C LEU A 328 -0.67 10.18 -1.11
N PHE A 329 -0.81 9.25 -2.07
CA PHE A 329 -1.93 9.22 -3.00
C PHE A 329 -3.27 9.02 -2.26
N ASN A 330 -3.36 8.02 -1.38
CA ASN A 330 -4.57 7.76 -0.60
C ASN A 330 -4.95 8.97 0.26
N PHE A 331 -3.98 9.62 0.89
CA PHE A 331 -4.22 10.85 1.64
C PHE A 331 -4.72 11.99 0.74
N ALA A 332 -4.16 12.13 -0.47
CA ALA A 332 -4.62 13.12 -1.45
C ALA A 332 -6.08 12.85 -1.89
N VAL A 333 -6.45 11.59 -2.15
CA VAL A 333 -7.82 11.20 -2.54
C VAL A 333 -8.82 11.53 -1.43
N VAL A 334 -8.51 11.21 -0.17
CA VAL A 334 -9.36 11.57 0.99
C VAL A 334 -9.58 13.08 1.07
N LYS A 335 -8.50 13.87 0.94
CA LYS A 335 -8.58 15.35 1.01
C LYS A 335 -9.29 15.98 -0.20
N THR A 336 -9.30 15.31 -1.35
CA THR A 336 -9.98 15.82 -2.55
C THR A 336 -11.46 15.45 -2.62
N SER A 337 -11.90 14.49 -1.81
CA SER A 337 -13.28 13.96 -1.79
C SER A 337 -13.91 14.06 -0.39
N PRO A 338 -14.06 15.29 0.20
CA PRO A 338 -14.50 15.44 1.59
C PRO A 338 -15.94 14.95 1.82
N GLY A 339 -16.80 14.96 0.79
CA GLY A 339 -18.19 14.49 0.89
C GLY A 339 -18.35 12.96 0.89
N ALA A 340 -17.37 12.23 0.33
CA ALA A 340 -17.44 10.76 0.19
C ALA A 340 -16.05 10.09 0.23
N PRO A 341 -15.24 10.32 1.30
CA PRO A 341 -13.86 9.83 1.34
C PRO A 341 -13.76 8.30 1.32
N ALA A 342 -14.70 7.61 1.94
CA ALA A 342 -14.74 6.15 1.96
C ALA A 342 -15.04 5.55 0.57
N ALA A 343 -16.01 6.12 -0.15
CA ALA A 343 -16.33 5.69 -1.51
C ALA A 343 -15.16 5.94 -2.47
N ALA A 344 -14.54 7.14 -2.39
CA ALA A 344 -13.39 7.49 -3.21
C ALA A 344 -12.18 6.57 -2.99
N THR A 345 -11.85 6.26 -1.72
CA THR A 345 -10.78 5.32 -1.39
C THR A 345 -11.14 3.89 -1.76
N GLY A 346 -12.40 3.48 -1.69
CA GLY A 346 -12.87 2.18 -2.15
C GLY A 346 -12.61 1.98 -3.65
N ILE A 347 -12.99 2.96 -4.47
CA ILE A 347 -12.79 2.94 -5.93
C ILE A 347 -11.27 2.85 -6.26
N THR A 348 -10.46 3.69 -5.64
CA THR A 348 -9.01 3.67 -5.90
C THR A 348 -8.34 2.40 -5.38
N GLN A 349 -8.78 1.83 -4.26
CA GLN A 349 -8.27 0.57 -3.72
C GLN A 349 -8.56 -0.62 -4.65
N THR A 350 -9.72 -0.63 -5.31
CA THR A 350 -10.02 -1.64 -6.34
C THR A 350 -9.01 -1.58 -7.49
N GLY A 351 -8.68 -0.36 -7.95
CA GLY A 351 -7.62 -0.17 -8.94
C GLY A 351 -6.27 -0.71 -8.46
N ALA A 352 -5.86 -0.35 -7.24
CA ALA A 352 -4.59 -0.80 -6.66
C ALA A 352 -4.49 -2.34 -6.57
N SER A 353 -5.57 -3.00 -6.12
CA SER A 353 -5.62 -4.46 -5.99
C SER A 353 -5.58 -5.15 -7.34
N GLY A 354 -6.31 -4.62 -8.33
CA GLY A 354 -6.26 -5.12 -9.72
C GLY A 354 -4.86 -5.01 -10.31
N GLY A 355 -4.19 -3.86 -10.12
CA GLY A 355 -2.81 -3.67 -10.57
C GLY A 355 -1.83 -4.62 -9.88
N ALA A 356 -1.94 -4.81 -8.57
CA ALA A 356 -1.10 -5.73 -7.83
C ALA A 356 -1.26 -7.20 -8.27
N ALA A 357 -2.44 -7.57 -8.77
CA ALA A 357 -2.68 -8.91 -9.32
C ALA A 357 -2.13 -9.04 -10.75
N VAL A 358 -2.41 -8.05 -11.61
CA VAL A 358 -2.04 -8.10 -13.04
C VAL A 358 -0.54 -7.90 -13.26
N GLY A 359 0.09 -7.03 -12.47
CA GLY A 359 1.50 -6.66 -12.65
C GLY A 359 2.47 -7.84 -12.67
N PRO A 360 2.51 -8.68 -11.61
CA PRO A 360 3.40 -9.86 -11.58
C PRO A 360 3.08 -10.88 -12.67
N LEU A 361 1.79 -11.05 -13.03
CA LEU A 361 1.39 -11.96 -14.10
C LEU A 361 1.94 -11.49 -15.45
N VAL A 362 1.72 -10.23 -15.82
CA VAL A 362 2.22 -9.65 -17.08
C VAL A 362 3.74 -9.67 -17.10
N PHE A 363 4.39 -9.25 -16.00
CA PHE A 363 5.84 -9.29 -15.90
C PHE A 363 6.41 -10.68 -16.12
N GLY A 364 5.85 -11.69 -15.42
CA GLY A 364 6.32 -13.08 -15.55
C GLY A 364 6.14 -13.65 -16.95
N LEU A 365 4.99 -13.37 -17.59
CA LEU A 365 4.74 -13.78 -18.99
C LEU A 365 5.74 -13.12 -19.96
N VAL A 366 5.97 -11.82 -19.83
CA VAL A 366 6.93 -11.11 -20.68
C VAL A 366 8.36 -11.58 -20.43
N ALA A 367 8.75 -11.79 -19.19
CA ALA A 367 10.07 -12.28 -18.82
C ALA A 367 10.34 -13.70 -19.39
N GLU A 368 9.29 -14.54 -19.45
CA GLU A 368 9.42 -15.91 -19.98
C GLU A 368 9.52 -15.96 -21.51
N VAL A 369 8.75 -15.13 -22.23
CA VAL A 369 8.74 -15.15 -23.70
C VAL A 369 9.78 -14.24 -24.33
N ALA A 370 10.30 -13.25 -23.61
CA ALA A 370 11.29 -12.30 -24.09
C ALA A 370 12.52 -12.23 -23.17
N SER A 371 12.49 -11.33 -22.17
CA SER A 371 13.55 -11.19 -21.16
C SER A 371 13.07 -10.38 -19.96
N TYR A 372 13.86 -10.37 -18.86
CA TYR A 372 13.63 -9.50 -17.72
C TYR A 372 13.75 -8.01 -18.08
N ASP A 373 14.67 -7.66 -19.00
CA ASP A 373 14.88 -6.27 -19.44
C ASP A 373 13.63 -5.74 -20.14
N VAL A 374 13.04 -6.54 -21.05
CA VAL A 374 11.78 -6.20 -21.71
C VAL A 374 10.64 -6.12 -20.69
N ALA A 375 10.60 -6.99 -19.70
CA ALA A 375 9.59 -6.93 -18.65
C ALA A 375 9.71 -5.65 -17.80
N TRP A 376 10.93 -5.20 -17.46
CA TRP A 376 11.16 -3.92 -16.79
C TRP A 376 10.81 -2.72 -17.69
N LEU A 377 11.05 -2.81 -19.01
CA LEU A 377 10.62 -1.79 -19.97
C LEU A 377 9.09 -1.68 -20.03
N VAL A 378 8.38 -2.79 -19.96
CA VAL A 378 6.91 -2.81 -19.83
C VAL A 378 6.47 -2.13 -18.52
N CYS A 379 7.13 -2.40 -17.39
CA CYS A 379 6.86 -1.68 -16.12
C CYS A 379 7.11 -0.18 -16.26
N THR A 380 8.17 0.23 -16.95
CA THR A 380 8.48 1.64 -17.24
C THR A 380 7.32 2.30 -18.01
N THR A 381 6.82 1.63 -19.05
CA THR A 381 5.71 2.11 -19.88
C THR A 381 4.40 2.18 -19.09
N ILE A 382 4.11 1.17 -18.27
CA ILE A 382 2.93 1.14 -17.39
C ILE A 382 3.02 2.28 -16.35
N ALA A 383 4.19 2.54 -15.76
CA ALA A 383 4.40 3.64 -14.83
C ALA A 383 4.22 5.02 -15.49
N LEU A 384 4.62 5.17 -16.76
CA LEU A 384 4.34 6.36 -17.54
C LEU A 384 2.83 6.55 -17.75
N GLY A 385 2.10 5.48 -18.06
CA GLY A 385 0.64 5.51 -18.14
C GLY A 385 0.00 5.92 -16.81
N ALA A 386 0.53 5.44 -15.67
CA ALA A 386 0.09 5.84 -14.33
C ALA A 386 0.28 7.34 -14.10
N LEU A 387 1.44 7.88 -14.46
CA LEU A 387 1.77 9.30 -14.36
C LEU A 387 0.76 10.15 -15.16
N VAL A 388 0.51 9.79 -16.42
CA VAL A 388 -0.44 10.48 -17.30
C VAL A 388 -1.85 10.43 -16.72
N ALA A 389 -2.31 9.27 -16.26
CA ALA A 389 -3.64 9.10 -15.67
C ALA A 389 -3.82 9.96 -14.41
N ILE A 390 -2.83 10.01 -13.50
CA ILE A 390 -2.88 10.82 -12.28
C ILE A 390 -2.87 12.32 -12.62
N LEU A 391 -2.03 12.77 -13.55
CA LEU A 391 -1.97 14.18 -13.95
C LEU A 391 -3.28 14.62 -14.62
N THR A 392 -3.86 13.78 -15.47
CA THR A 392 -5.15 14.05 -16.14
C THR A 392 -6.29 14.06 -15.14
N GLY A 393 -6.37 13.08 -14.24
CA GLY A 393 -7.34 13.05 -13.14
C GLY A 393 -7.25 14.29 -12.25
N ARG A 394 -6.03 14.73 -11.90
CA ARG A 394 -5.79 15.99 -11.17
C ARG A 394 -6.29 17.21 -11.93
N ARG A 395 -6.02 17.32 -13.25
CA ARG A 395 -6.49 18.44 -14.08
C ARG A 395 -8.01 18.52 -14.10
N LEU A 396 -8.69 17.39 -14.26
CA LEU A 396 -10.15 17.35 -14.24
C LEU A 396 -10.72 17.76 -12.87
N LEU A 397 -10.12 17.28 -11.76
CA LEU A 397 -10.54 17.70 -10.41
C LEU A 397 -10.41 19.20 -10.20
N LEU A 398 -9.35 19.83 -10.69
CA LEU A 398 -9.13 21.27 -10.58
C LEU A 398 -10.10 22.06 -11.46
N ARG A 399 -10.38 21.61 -12.67
CA ARG A 399 -11.37 22.19 -13.58
C ARG A 399 -12.77 22.18 -12.95
N ASP A 400 -13.18 21.04 -12.43
CA ASP A 400 -14.47 20.88 -11.79
C ASP A 400 -14.65 21.77 -10.56
N ARG A 401 -13.58 21.98 -9.77
CA ARG A 401 -13.62 22.90 -8.64
C ARG A 401 -13.80 24.35 -9.08
N ARG A 402 -13.12 24.77 -10.15
CA ARG A 402 -13.28 26.13 -10.71
C ARG A 402 -14.70 26.38 -11.21
N LEU A 403 -15.33 25.38 -11.83
CA LEU A 403 -16.72 25.47 -12.32
C LEU A 403 -17.75 25.46 -11.17
N ALA A 404 -17.41 24.85 -10.04
CA ALA A 404 -18.29 24.79 -8.87
C ALA A 404 -18.13 25.99 -7.91
N SER A 405 -17.13 26.86 -8.10
CA SER A 405 -16.97 28.09 -7.33
C SER A 405 -17.92 29.18 -7.90
N PRO A 406 -19.01 29.58 -7.21
CA PRO A 406 -19.85 30.67 -7.67
C PRO A 406 -19.14 31.97 -7.33
N GLY A 407 -18.55 32.63 -8.31
CA GLY A 407 -17.88 33.88 -8.01
C GLY A 407 -17.00 34.41 -9.13
N GLY A 408 -17.55 34.46 -10.32
CA GLY A 408 -17.08 35.25 -11.45
C GLY A 408 -18.29 35.89 -12.13
N SER A 409 -19.28 36.33 -11.34
CA SER A 409 -20.38 37.08 -11.93
C SER A 409 -19.82 38.44 -12.41
N LEU A 410 -19.81 38.59 -13.71
CA LEU A 410 -19.79 39.84 -14.43
C LEU A 410 -21.04 40.69 -14.06
N ASP A 411 -21.16 41.11 -12.82
CA ASP A 411 -22.20 42.03 -12.33
C ASP A 411 -21.58 43.31 -11.76
N GLY A 412 -20.57 43.82 -12.44
CA GLY A 412 -19.96 45.13 -12.20
C GLY A 412 -20.32 46.17 -13.25
N ARG A 413 -21.32 45.92 -14.18
CA ARG A 413 -21.68 46.90 -15.24
C ARG A 413 -23.14 47.33 -15.29
N ALA A 414 -24.00 46.87 -14.40
CA ALA A 414 -25.42 47.28 -14.41
C ALA A 414 -25.84 48.31 -13.34
N SER A 415 -24.94 48.76 -12.48
CA SER A 415 -25.28 49.74 -11.41
C SER A 415 -24.80 51.17 -11.65
N HIS A 416 -24.29 51.52 -12.84
CA HIS A 416 -23.90 52.89 -13.17
C HIS A 416 -24.81 53.63 -14.19
N GLU A 417 -25.94 53.04 -14.65
CA GLU A 417 -26.80 53.63 -15.65
C GLU A 417 -28.18 54.08 -15.13
N THR A 418 -28.53 53.87 -13.86
CA THR A 418 -29.77 54.34 -13.24
C THR A 418 -29.67 55.52 -12.30
N ALA A 419 -28.48 56.15 -12.20
CA ALA A 419 -28.28 57.36 -11.35
C ALA A 419 -28.18 58.69 -12.14
N ARG A 420 -28.63 58.74 -13.40
CA ARG A 420 -28.62 59.96 -14.24
C ARG A 420 -29.95 60.21 -14.94
N GLY A 421 -31.01 60.36 -14.21
CA GLY A 421 -32.33 60.63 -14.77
C GLY A 421 -33.35 61.06 -13.75
N ASP A 422 -33.03 62.01 -12.85
CA ASP A 422 -34.03 62.77 -12.14
C ASP A 422 -33.48 64.01 -11.50
N ARG A 423 -33.19 65.01 -12.33
CA ARG A 423 -33.13 66.44 -11.95
C ARG A 423 -33.46 67.26 -13.17
N GLY A 424 -34.74 67.66 -13.25
CA GLY A 424 -35.18 68.64 -14.23
C GLY A 424 -36.68 68.62 -14.47
N ALA A 425 -37.44 69.13 -13.51
CA ALA A 425 -38.65 69.94 -13.69
C ALA A 425 -39.19 70.28 -12.31
#